data_de25e3b1221a0181b4cb44f13b2fa11e
#
_entry.id   de25e3b1221a0181b4cb44f13b2fa11e
#
_cell.length_a   1.000
_cell.length_b   1.000
_cell.length_c   1.000
_cell.angle_alpha   90.00
_cell.angle_beta   90.00
_cell.angle_gamma   90.00
#
_symmetry.space_group_name_H-M   'P 1'
#
loop_
_entity.id
_entity.type
_entity.pdbx_description
1 polymer ?
#
loop_
_entity_poly.entity_id
_entity_poly.type
_entity_poly.pdbx_seq_one_letter_code
_entity_poly.pdbx_strand_id
1 'polypeptide(L)'
;MKNLTFALLTFLVINGCSDIEDSLANNDPNNYVLAEDVVWSSPEGMDLTLDIYTPKSSKSTNPVLIIFHGGGWLINDNSIMDQMSQYLATNSEYVICNVNYRLLSDLNNEVTLDEIVEDAFGAVLWIKNNIEKYGGDKTKIAVTGDSAGAHLSAMIVNSGKALSSKDNYEES
;
A
#
# COMPACT_ATOMS: atom_id res chain seq x y z
N MET A 1 -13.14 -59.88 48.67
CA MET A 1 -13.41 -58.40 48.50
C MET A 1 -12.14 -57.84 47.94
N LYS A 2 -12.19 -57.46 46.62
CA LYS A 2 -11.03 -56.93 45.89
C LYS A 2 -11.21 -55.43 45.74
N ASN A 3 -10.28 -54.68 46.32
CA ASN A 3 -10.26 -53.22 46.19
C ASN A 3 -9.73 -52.87 44.80
N LEU A 4 -10.56 -52.19 44.05
CA LEU A 4 -10.23 -51.61 42.72
C LEU A 4 -9.74 -50.18 42.94
N THR A 5 -8.43 -49.96 42.78
CA THR A 5 -7.81 -48.66 42.87
C THR A 5 -7.96 -47.98 41.52
N PHE A 6 -8.77 -46.90 41.47
CA PHE A 6 -8.90 -46.05 40.29
C PHE A 6 -7.69 -45.12 40.24
N ALA A 7 -6.82 -45.32 39.28
CA ALA A 7 -5.76 -44.34 38.97
C ALA A 7 -6.34 -43.20 38.13
N LEU A 8 -6.36 -42.00 38.73
CA LEU A 8 -6.74 -40.77 38.06
C LEU A 8 -5.58 -40.31 37.16
N LEU A 9 -5.73 -40.51 35.87
CA LEU A 9 -4.77 -40.06 34.88
C LEU A 9 -5.03 -38.55 34.65
N THR A 10 -4.27 -37.69 35.30
CA THR A 10 -4.27 -36.24 35.04
C THR A 10 -3.65 -35.99 33.67
N PHE A 11 -4.49 -35.59 32.73
CA PHE A 11 -4.04 -35.10 31.44
C PHE A 11 -3.36 -33.74 31.66
N LEU A 12 -2.04 -33.73 31.52
CA LEU A 12 -1.26 -32.50 31.44
C LEU A 12 -1.51 -31.89 30.05
N VAL A 13 -2.40 -30.89 29.96
CA VAL A 13 -2.55 -30.10 28.75
C VAL A 13 -1.30 -29.22 28.66
N ILE A 14 -0.41 -29.62 27.78
CA ILE A 14 0.80 -28.85 27.48
C ILE A 14 0.35 -27.60 26.72
N ASN A 15 0.60 -26.44 27.32
CA ASN A 15 0.52 -25.14 26.65
C ASN A 15 1.64 -25.03 25.59
N GLY A 16 1.52 -25.83 24.52
CA GLY A 16 2.47 -25.85 23.42
C GLY A 16 1.99 -25.13 22.15
N CYS A 17 0.79 -24.51 22.19
CA CYS A 17 0.23 -23.88 20.99
C CYS A 17 0.69 -22.44 20.78
N SER A 18 1.05 -21.71 21.84
CA SER A 18 1.53 -20.34 21.72
C SER A 18 2.93 -20.24 21.11
N ASP A 19 3.81 -21.18 21.46
CA ASP A 19 5.21 -21.16 20.98
C ASP A 19 5.33 -21.59 19.51
N ILE A 20 4.34 -22.35 18.99
CA ILE A 20 4.31 -22.77 17.58
C ILE A 20 3.76 -21.63 16.71
N GLU A 21 2.75 -20.89 17.15
CA GLU A 21 2.23 -19.73 16.43
C GLU A 21 3.25 -18.60 16.39
N ASP A 22 3.96 -18.31 17.49
CA ASP A 22 5.06 -17.35 17.52
C ASP A 22 6.26 -17.76 16.65
N SER A 23 6.56 -19.06 16.55
CA SER A 23 7.65 -19.55 15.69
C SER A 23 7.28 -19.54 14.21
N LEU A 24 5.99 -19.68 13.87
CA LEU A 24 5.50 -19.55 12.49
C LEU A 24 5.41 -18.09 12.07
N ALA A 25 5.04 -17.18 12.97
CA ALA A 25 5.05 -15.73 12.72
C ALA A 25 6.48 -15.17 12.46
N ASN A 26 7.50 -15.78 13.06
CA ASN A 26 8.90 -15.42 12.85
C ASN A 26 9.53 -16.00 11.57
N ASN A 27 8.83 -16.84 10.81
CA ASN A 27 9.30 -17.43 9.54
C ASN A 27 8.64 -16.81 8.30
N ASP A 28 7.91 -15.70 8.43
CA ASP A 28 7.45 -14.96 7.26
C ASP A 28 8.65 -14.29 6.58
N PRO A 29 9.03 -14.72 5.36
CA PRO A 29 10.19 -14.18 4.65
C PRO A 29 10.01 -12.71 4.29
N ASN A 30 8.78 -12.19 4.37
CA ASN A 30 8.46 -10.81 4.06
C ASN A 30 8.49 -9.97 5.34
N ASN A 31 9.40 -9.00 5.39
CA ASN A 31 9.50 -8.07 6.51
C ASN A 31 8.49 -6.91 6.38
N TYR A 32 7.35 -7.14 5.73
CA TYR A 32 6.26 -6.17 5.56
C TYR A 32 4.89 -6.85 5.64
N VAL A 33 3.85 -6.06 5.82
CA VAL A 33 2.44 -6.44 5.65
C VAL A 33 1.95 -5.82 4.36
N LEU A 34 1.25 -6.60 3.53
CA LEU A 34 0.68 -6.15 2.26
C LEU A 34 -0.84 -5.99 2.40
N ALA A 35 -1.35 -4.82 2.02
CA ALA A 35 -2.75 -4.61 1.69
C ALA A 35 -2.84 -4.42 0.18
N GLU A 36 -3.39 -5.42 -0.50
CA GLU A 36 -3.45 -5.54 -1.95
C GLU A 36 -4.79 -5.00 -2.47
N ASP A 37 -4.78 -4.43 -3.68
CA ASP A 37 -5.98 -3.96 -4.39
C ASP A 37 -6.89 -3.02 -3.58
N VAL A 38 -6.30 -2.13 -2.79
CA VAL A 38 -7.06 -1.14 -2.03
C VAL A 38 -7.67 -0.13 -3.00
N VAL A 39 -8.99 -0.12 -3.15
CA VAL A 39 -9.70 0.85 -4.00
C VAL A 39 -9.58 2.24 -3.40
N TRP A 40 -9.01 3.17 -4.15
CA TRP A 40 -8.84 4.56 -3.73
C TRP A 40 -9.72 5.55 -4.50
N SER A 41 -10.21 5.17 -5.69
CA SER A 41 -11.16 5.93 -6.51
C SER A 41 -11.92 5.01 -7.45
N SER A 42 -13.04 5.46 -8.01
CA SER A 42 -13.82 4.70 -8.99
C SER A 42 -14.41 5.63 -10.06
N PRO A 43 -13.58 6.36 -10.83
CA PRO A 43 -14.07 7.23 -11.88
C PRO A 43 -14.82 6.42 -12.95
N GLU A 44 -16.00 6.87 -13.33
CA GLU A 44 -16.85 6.24 -14.34
C GLU A 44 -17.13 4.75 -14.10
N GLY A 45 -17.04 4.30 -12.84
CA GLY A 45 -17.26 2.91 -12.43
C GLY A 45 -16.06 1.99 -12.66
N MET A 46 -14.89 2.53 -12.99
CA MET A 46 -13.63 1.82 -13.08
C MET A 46 -12.86 1.97 -11.76
N ASP A 47 -12.69 0.88 -11.02
CA ASP A 47 -11.96 0.91 -9.75
C ASP A 47 -10.46 1.14 -9.99
N LEU A 48 -9.92 2.19 -9.40
CA LEU A 48 -8.50 2.47 -9.32
C LEU A 48 -7.98 1.98 -7.98
N THR A 49 -6.99 1.10 -8.03
CA THR A 49 -6.44 0.43 -6.85
C THR A 49 -5.01 0.88 -6.56
N LEU A 50 -4.57 0.57 -5.37
CA LEU A 50 -3.16 0.67 -4.98
C LEU A 50 -2.82 -0.46 -4.00
N ASP A 51 -1.56 -0.87 -4.01
CA ASP A 51 -1.01 -1.79 -3.03
C ASP A 51 -0.23 -1.04 -1.97
N ILE A 52 -0.44 -1.40 -0.70
CA ILE A 52 0.24 -0.78 0.43
C ILE A 52 1.12 -1.80 1.12
N TYR A 53 2.42 -1.61 1.05
CA TYR A 53 3.43 -2.41 1.73
C TYR A 53 3.87 -1.68 3.00
N THR A 54 3.47 -2.19 4.15
CA THR A 54 3.83 -1.62 5.46
C THR A 54 4.97 -2.41 6.08
N PRO A 55 6.14 -1.81 6.31
CA PRO A 55 7.26 -2.51 6.94
C PRO A 55 6.88 -2.95 8.36
N LYS A 56 7.31 -4.15 8.77
CA LYS A 56 7.21 -4.63 10.15
C LYS A 56 8.25 -3.91 11.02
N SER A 57 8.03 -2.63 11.23
CA SER A 57 8.91 -1.74 11.97
C SER A 57 8.47 -1.62 13.43
N SER A 58 9.43 -1.35 14.32
CA SER A 58 9.15 -1.00 15.71
C SER A 58 8.64 0.44 15.89
N LYS A 59 8.62 1.24 14.83
CA LYS A 59 8.14 2.63 14.87
C LYS A 59 6.62 2.67 14.79
N SER A 60 6.04 3.61 15.50
CA SER A 60 4.59 3.85 15.47
C SER A 60 4.11 4.47 14.17
N THR A 61 4.97 5.20 13.45
CA THR A 61 4.68 5.83 12.15
C THR A 61 5.94 5.84 11.28
N ASN A 62 5.76 5.63 9.98
CA ASN A 62 6.83 5.52 9.00
C ASN A 62 6.66 6.55 7.89
N PRO A 63 7.73 7.08 7.27
CA PRO A 63 7.59 7.91 6.08
C PRO A 63 6.94 7.11 4.96
N VAL A 64 6.31 7.80 4.02
CA VAL A 64 5.54 7.21 2.92
C VAL A 64 6.24 7.49 1.60
N LEU A 65 6.35 6.47 0.76
CA LEU A 65 6.79 6.61 -0.62
C LEU A 65 5.68 6.13 -1.56
N ILE A 66 5.22 7.02 -2.41
CA ILE A 66 4.24 6.73 -3.46
C ILE A 66 4.99 6.42 -4.75
N ILE A 67 4.65 5.32 -5.39
CA ILE A 67 5.25 4.86 -6.65
C ILE A 67 4.19 4.87 -7.74
N PHE A 68 4.45 5.58 -8.83
CA PHE A 68 3.67 5.55 -10.06
C PHE A 68 4.43 4.76 -11.12
N HIS A 69 3.77 3.80 -11.75
CA HIS A 69 4.38 2.96 -12.78
C HIS A 69 4.56 3.69 -14.11
N GLY A 70 5.50 3.22 -14.93
CA GLY A 70 5.69 3.63 -16.31
C GLY A 70 4.77 2.89 -17.28
N GLY A 71 4.95 3.15 -18.58
CA GLY A 71 4.17 2.51 -19.64
C GLY A 71 3.61 3.53 -20.65
N GLY A 72 4.16 4.75 -20.69
CA GLY A 72 3.77 5.80 -21.64
C GLY A 72 2.35 6.27 -21.45
N TRP A 73 1.77 6.13 -20.25
CA TRP A 73 0.36 6.40 -19.91
C TRP A 73 -0.64 5.52 -20.70
N LEU A 74 -0.17 4.48 -21.39
CA LEU A 74 -0.97 3.70 -22.33
C LEU A 74 -1.11 2.24 -21.93
N ILE A 75 -0.12 1.69 -21.24
CA ILE A 75 -0.01 0.27 -20.88
C ILE A 75 0.56 0.09 -19.49
N ASN A 76 0.52 -1.15 -18.99
CA ASN A 76 0.99 -1.61 -17.70
C ASN A 76 0.02 -1.28 -16.54
N ASP A 77 0.38 -1.77 -15.39
CA ASP A 77 -0.24 -1.54 -14.09
C ASP A 77 0.84 -1.54 -13.00
N ASN A 78 0.44 -1.41 -11.75
CA ASN A 78 1.34 -1.34 -10.60
C ASN A 78 2.21 -2.60 -10.43
N SER A 79 1.81 -3.76 -10.98
CA SER A 79 2.56 -5.01 -10.81
C SER A 79 4.00 -4.95 -11.33
N ILE A 80 4.29 -4.08 -12.31
CA ILE A 80 5.67 -3.90 -12.78
C ILE A 80 6.59 -3.28 -11.74
N MET A 81 6.02 -2.64 -10.69
CA MET A 81 6.77 -2.03 -9.59
C MET A 81 6.81 -2.89 -8.32
N ASP A 82 6.22 -4.10 -8.35
CA ASP A 82 6.14 -4.98 -7.17
C ASP A 82 7.50 -5.33 -6.60
N GLN A 83 8.45 -5.72 -7.44
CA GLN A 83 9.80 -6.07 -6.96
C GLN A 83 10.49 -4.89 -6.26
N MET A 84 10.34 -3.68 -6.80
CA MET A 84 10.87 -2.47 -6.18
C MET A 84 10.15 -2.19 -4.85
N SER A 85 8.83 -2.29 -4.84
CA SER A 85 7.99 -2.07 -3.66
C SER A 85 8.34 -3.03 -2.53
N GLN A 86 8.43 -4.32 -2.83
CA GLN A 86 8.83 -5.37 -1.89
C GLN A 86 10.24 -5.16 -1.35
N TYR A 87 11.19 -4.84 -2.24
CA TYR A 87 12.58 -4.58 -1.84
C TYR A 87 12.66 -3.40 -0.87
N LEU A 88 11.99 -2.30 -1.19
CA LEU A 88 12.00 -1.09 -0.36
C LEU A 88 11.29 -1.32 0.97
N ALA A 89 10.13 -1.97 0.99
CA ALA A 89 9.40 -2.29 2.21
C ALA A 89 10.19 -3.23 3.13
N THR A 90 10.96 -4.16 2.55
CA THR A 90 11.81 -5.09 3.31
C THR A 90 13.06 -4.43 3.88
N ASN A 91 13.69 -3.51 3.13
CA ASN A 91 15.02 -2.98 3.44
C ASN A 91 15.01 -1.52 3.91
N SER A 92 13.84 -0.92 4.09
CA SER A 92 13.69 0.44 4.58
C SER A 92 12.55 0.55 5.59
N GLU A 93 12.33 1.75 6.11
CA GLU A 93 11.21 2.04 7.01
C GLU A 93 10.06 2.78 6.30
N TYR A 94 10.06 2.83 4.96
CA TYR A 94 8.98 3.47 4.22
C TYR A 94 7.75 2.56 4.12
N VAL A 95 6.57 3.13 4.36
CA VAL A 95 5.31 2.58 3.82
C VAL A 95 5.30 2.89 2.33
N ILE A 96 5.19 1.85 1.51
CA ILE A 96 5.19 1.99 0.05
C ILE A 96 3.74 1.92 -0.44
N CYS A 97 3.33 2.89 -1.24
CA CYS A 97 2.05 2.91 -1.94
C CYS A 97 2.31 2.78 -3.44
N ASN A 98 2.03 1.62 -4.00
CA ASN A 98 2.22 1.28 -5.41
C ASN A 98 0.88 1.50 -6.15
N VAL A 99 0.78 2.52 -6.98
CA VAL A 99 -0.49 3.13 -7.40
C VAL A 99 -0.82 2.82 -8.86
N ASN A 100 -2.07 2.35 -9.09
CA ASN A 100 -2.71 2.35 -10.40
C ASN A 100 -3.42 3.67 -10.67
N TYR A 101 -3.41 4.09 -11.93
CA TYR A 101 -4.09 5.25 -12.46
C TYR A 101 -4.68 4.90 -13.84
N ARG A 102 -5.68 5.63 -14.34
CA ARG A 102 -6.25 5.40 -15.67
C ARG A 102 -5.18 5.50 -16.74
N LEU A 103 -5.37 4.75 -17.81
CA LEU A 103 -4.50 4.74 -19.00
C LEU A 103 -5.25 5.35 -20.19
N LEU A 104 -4.51 5.91 -21.16
CA LEU A 104 -5.08 6.42 -22.41
C LEU A 104 -5.83 5.34 -23.22
N SER A 105 -5.53 4.05 -22.97
CA SER A 105 -6.21 2.91 -23.58
C SER A 105 -7.53 2.54 -22.90
N ASP A 106 -7.79 3.07 -21.72
CA ASP A 106 -9.00 2.75 -20.96
C ASP A 106 -10.24 3.45 -21.55
N LEU A 107 -11.42 3.00 -21.13
CA LEU A 107 -12.71 3.55 -21.54
C LEU A 107 -12.82 3.73 -23.07
N ASN A 108 -12.39 2.71 -23.84
CA ASN A 108 -12.35 2.75 -25.31
C ASN A 108 -11.45 3.84 -25.91
N ASN A 109 -10.35 4.19 -25.25
CA ASN A 109 -9.42 5.29 -25.56
C ASN A 109 -10.04 6.70 -25.41
N GLU A 110 -10.97 6.85 -24.48
CA GLU A 110 -11.59 8.16 -24.18
C GLU A 110 -10.86 8.89 -23.03
N VAL A 111 -10.01 8.20 -22.26
CA VAL A 111 -9.22 8.79 -21.18
C VAL A 111 -8.21 9.78 -21.74
N THR A 112 -8.13 10.94 -21.12
CA THR A 112 -7.21 12.03 -21.48
C THR A 112 -5.99 12.08 -20.56
N LEU A 113 -4.91 12.73 -21.01
CA LEU A 113 -3.74 12.92 -20.16
C LEU A 113 -4.04 13.78 -18.92
N ASP A 114 -4.95 14.73 -19.04
CA ASP A 114 -5.35 15.59 -17.92
C ASP A 114 -6.02 14.77 -16.82
N GLU A 115 -6.91 13.82 -17.18
CA GLU A 115 -7.54 12.89 -16.22
C GLU A 115 -6.53 11.96 -15.55
N ILE A 116 -5.52 11.50 -16.27
CA ILE A 116 -4.42 10.71 -15.69
C ILE A 116 -3.63 11.53 -14.66
N VAL A 117 -3.39 12.79 -14.96
CA VAL A 117 -2.75 13.71 -14.01
C VAL A 117 -3.65 13.95 -12.79
N GLU A 118 -4.95 14.14 -12.99
CA GLU A 118 -5.94 14.27 -11.92
C GLU A 118 -5.97 13.02 -11.02
N ASP A 119 -5.91 11.82 -11.61
CA ASP A 119 -5.82 10.57 -10.87
C ASP A 119 -4.57 10.53 -9.98
N ALA A 120 -3.41 10.95 -10.52
CA ALA A 120 -2.17 10.97 -9.73
C ALA A 120 -2.27 11.93 -8.53
N PHE A 121 -2.90 13.10 -8.69
CA PHE A 121 -3.17 14.01 -7.58
C PHE A 121 -4.21 13.44 -6.60
N GLY A 122 -5.27 12.83 -7.11
CA GLY A 122 -6.30 12.16 -6.32
C GLY A 122 -5.72 11.06 -5.44
N ALA A 123 -4.84 10.22 -6.00
CA ALA A 123 -4.15 9.17 -5.24
C ALA A 123 -3.31 9.73 -4.10
N VAL A 124 -2.54 10.81 -4.35
CA VAL A 124 -1.75 11.48 -3.29
C VAL A 124 -2.66 12.02 -2.19
N LEU A 125 -3.79 12.63 -2.54
CA LEU A 125 -4.74 13.16 -1.58
C LEU A 125 -5.40 12.05 -0.76
N TRP A 126 -5.84 10.98 -1.42
CA TRP A 126 -6.40 9.81 -0.73
C TRP A 126 -5.40 9.19 0.24
N ILE A 127 -4.15 8.98 -0.21
CA ILE A 127 -3.07 8.45 0.63
C ILE A 127 -2.85 9.35 1.84
N LYS A 128 -2.74 10.66 1.64
CA LYS A 128 -2.57 11.63 2.73
C LYS A 128 -3.70 11.54 3.78
N ASN A 129 -4.93 11.27 3.36
CA ASN A 129 -6.09 11.18 4.24
C ASN A 129 -6.24 9.80 4.92
N ASN A 130 -5.65 8.74 4.36
CA ASN A 130 -5.89 7.37 4.81
C ASN A 130 -4.67 6.63 5.35
N ILE A 131 -3.45 7.07 5.02
CA ILE A 131 -2.24 6.28 5.22
C ILE A 131 -1.89 6.02 6.70
N GLU A 132 -2.40 6.83 7.62
CA GLU A 132 -2.22 6.62 9.06
C GLU A 132 -2.80 5.26 9.53
N LYS A 133 -3.85 4.75 8.85
CA LYS A 133 -4.43 3.41 9.11
C LYS A 133 -3.46 2.27 8.79
N TYR A 134 -2.47 2.56 7.94
CA TYR A 134 -1.44 1.64 7.50
C TYR A 134 -0.06 1.97 8.09
N GLY A 135 -0.01 2.75 9.16
CA GLY A 135 1.24 3.09 9.86
C GLY A 135 2.11 4.12 9.15
N GLY A 136 1.58 4.83 8.15
CA GLY A 136 2.29 5.90 7.45
C GLY A 136 2.14 7.26 8.12
N ASP A 137 3.15 8.12 7.98
CA ASP A 137 3.16 9.51 8.43
C ASP A 137 2.72 10.43 7.28
N LYS A 138 1.49 10.92 7.32
CA LYS A 138 0.92 11.80 6.29
C LYS A 138 1.66 13.13 6.11
N THR A 139 2.59 13.47 7.01
CA THR A 139 3.41 14.68 6.93
C THR A 139 4.76 14.44 6.24
N LYS A 140 5.09 13.16 5.97
CA LYS A 140 6.36 12.74 5.38
C LYS A 140 6.11 11.86 4.15
N ILE A 141 5.56 12.46 3.11
CA ILE A 141 5.24 11.80 1.85
C ILE A 141 6.24 12.21 0.77
N ALA A 142 6.81 11.22 0.11
CA ALA A 142 7.62 11.37 -1.10
C ALA A 142 6.93 10.66 -2.26
N VAL A 143 7.20 11.09 -3.49
CA VAL A 143 6.70 10.49 -4.71
C VAL A 143 7.85 10.10 -5.62
N THR A 144 7.69 8.99 -6.35
CA THR A 144 8.64 8.50 -7.35
C THR A 144 7.91 7.72 -8.44
N GLY A 145 8.62 7.33 -9.47
CA GLY A 145 8.13 6.49 -10.55
C GLY A 145 9.16 6.39 -11.66
N ASP A 146 8.89 5.56 -12.65
CA ASP A 146 9.70 5.45 -13.85
C ASP A 146 8.97 6.03 -15.06
N SER A 147 9.68 6.55 -16.06
CA SER A 147 9.12 7.02 -17.33
C SER A 147 7.87 7.91 -17.17
N ALA A 148 6.68 7.45 -17.58
CA ALA A 148 5.41 8.14 -17.39
C ALA A 148 5.12 8.41 -15.91
N GLY A 149 5.41 7.46 -15.03
CA GLY A 149 5.27 7.64 -13.57
C GLY A 149 6.22 8.69 -13.01
N ALA A 150 7.43 8.82 -13.55
CA ALA A 150 8.36 9.89 -13.19
C ALA A 150 7.80 11.27 -13.62
N HIS A 151 7.14 11.35 -14.78
CA HIS A 151 6.46 12.58 -15.22
C HIS A 151 5.32 12.95 -14.26
N LEU A 152 4.46 12.00 -13.87
CA LEU A 152 3.37 12.23 -12.92
C LEU A 152 3.95 12.71 -11.57
N SER A 153 5.01 12.08 -11.08
CA SER A 153 5.71 12.49 -9.85
C SER A 153 6.25 13.92 -9.95
N ALA A 154 6.83 14.30 -11.10
CA ALA A 154 7.31 15.65 -11.34
C ALA A 154 6.16 16.68 -11.38
N MET A 155 5.02 16.32 -11.97
CA MET A 155 3.82 17.17 -11.98
C MET A 155 3.33 17.45 -10.57
N ILE A 156 3.24 16.42 -9.72
CA ILE A 156 2.82 16.53 -8.31
C ILE A 156 3.76 17.47 -7.55
N VAL A 157 5.07 17.26 -7.63
CA VAL A 157 6.06 18.08 -6.90
C VAL A 157 6.04 19.53 -7.34
N ASN A 158 5.95 19.79 -8.64
CA ASN A 158 5.98 21.16 -9.16
C ASN A 158 4.66 21.91 -8.91
N SER A 159 3.53 21.23 -8.87
CA SER A 159 2.21 21.82 -8.62
C SER A 159 1.82 21.84 -7.14
N GLY A 160 2.55 21.15 -6.27
CA GLY A 160 2.23 20.98 -4.85
C GLY A 160 2.12 22.30 -4.07
N LYS A 161 2.81 23.37 -4.50
CA LYS A 161 2.63 24.72 -3.94
C LYS A 161 1.29 25.34 -4.32
N ALA A 162 0.74 25.00 -5.49
CA ALA A 162 -0.56 25.47 -5.93
C ALA A 162 -1.71 24.74 -5.22
N LEU A 163 -1.50 23.45 -4.87
CA LEU A 163 -2.47 22.63 -4.12
C LEU A 163 -2.55 23.02 -2.65
N SER A 164 -1.43 23.42 -2.03
CA SER A 164 -1.43 23.88 -0.63
C SER A 164 -2.10 25.25 -0.43
N SER A 165 -2.31 26.01 -1.50
CA SER A 165 -2.94 27.35 -1.46
C SER A 165 -4.44 27.35 -1.78
N LYS A 166 -5.03 26.20 -2.14
CA LYS A 166 -6.46 26.05 -2.39
C LYS A 166 -7.01 24.94 -1.50
N ASP A 167 -7.54 25.34 -0.34
CA ASP A 167 -8.27 24.46 0.59
C ASP A 167 -9.63 23.94 0.04
N ASN A 168 -9.82 23.93 -1.28
CA ASN A 168 -11.09 23.58 -1.92
C ASN A 168 -10.85 22.61 -3.08
N TYR A 169 -10.34 21.41 -2.80
CA TYR A 169 -10.61 20.28 -3.65
C TYR A 169 -11.86 19.58 -3.05
N GLU A 170 -13.02 19.90 -3.61
CA GLU A 170 -14.25 19.18 -3.29
C GLU A 170 -14.12 17.75 -3.83
N GLU A 171 -14.36 16.77 -2.95
CA GLU A 171 -14.54 15.38 -3.34
C GLU A 171 -15.72 15.31 -4.32
N SER A 172 -15.46 14.90 -5.55
CA SER A 172 -16.48 14.57 -6.55
C SER A 172 -16.72 13.08 -6.58
#